data_cfa3ca403cac1818c4b25d50a0480260
#
_entry.id   cfa3ca403cac1818c4b25d50a0480260
#
_cell.length_a   1.000
_cell.length_b   1.000
_cell.length_c   1.000
_cell.angle_alpha   90.00
_cell.angle_beta   90.00
_cell.angle_gamma   90.00
#
_symmetry.space_group_name_H-M   'P 1'
#
loop_
_entity.id
_entity.type
_entity.pdbx_description
1 polymer ?
#
loop_
_entity_poly.entity_id
_entity_poly.type
_entity_poly.pdbx_seq_one_letter_code
_entity_poly.pdbx_strand_id
1 'polypeptide(L)'
;MIPIYICDDEKPVSDRLEHIISNQITILNVDMGPVRVADTPEKLLDLQRGDRIPAVYFLDIDFPGKMSGLELAQKLRLHDPRGFIIFITAHNDLAFETFRLRLEALDYIVKGDYNAMAVRVRECLISIQERLASEQPKNGRYCTIRLFDTVRHIPVETILYFEALGFKHTLCLHLDNELLEFNSSLEHFAEEMGEDFWRCHRGFLVNRNRIQAVDLKHQTVLLDNGEECPLSRRAKTEYNARQKQSSK
;
A
#
# COMPACT_ATOMS: atom_id res chain seq x y z
N MET A 1 -4.41 10.70 -5.86
CA MET A 1 -4.83 11.66 -4.80
C MET A 1 -5.52 10.89 -3.69
N ILE A 2 -5.02 10.98 -2.46
CA ILE A 2 -5.50 10.25 -1.27
C ILE A 2 -6.54 11.09 -0.56
N PRO A 3 -7.79 10.61 -0.35
CA PRO A 3 -8.83 11.39 0.30
C PRO A 3 -8.52 11.63 1.78
N ILE A 4 -8.94 12.79 2.27
CA ILE A 4 -8.81 13.18 3.67
C ILE A 4 -10.20 13.39 4.25
N TYR A 5 -10.45 12.79 5.40
CA TYR A 5 -11.70 12.91 6.13
C TYR A 5 -11.47 13.58 7.47
N ILE A 6 -12.36 14.50 7.82
CA ILE A 6 -12.43 15.13 9.14
C ILE A 6 -13.77 14.72 9.75
N CYS A 7 -13.75 14.26 11.00
CA CYS A 7 -14.96 14.01 11.78
C CYS A 7 -14.89 14.75 13.11
N ASP A 8 -15.70 15.78 13.25
CA ASP A 8 -15.76 16.64 14.44
C ASP A 8 -17.14 17.34 14.47
N ASP A 9 -17.86 17.26 15.56
CA ASP A 9 -19.20 17.86 15.71
C ASP A 9 -19.13 19.37 16.00
N GLU A 10 -17.96 19.86 16.43
CA GLU A 10 -17.71 21.28 16.65
C GLU A 10 -17.35 21.98 15.33
N LYS A 11 -18.36 22.56 14.67
CA LYS A 11 -18.16 23.23 13.38
C LYS A 11 -16.99 24.23 13.34
N PRO A 12 -16.75 25.09 14.36
CA PRO A 12 -15.61 26.01 14.33
C PRO A 12 -14.25 25.30 14.33
N VAL A 13 -14.17 24.10 14.92
CA VAL A 13 -12.95 23.29 14.98
C VAL A 13 -12.75 22.61 13.63
N SER A 14 -13.79 21.96 13.09
CA SER A 14 -13.73 21.28 11.80
C SER A 14 -13.42 22.23 10.65
N ASP A 15 -14.05 23.42 10.57
CA ASP A 15 -13.78 24.46 9.56
C ASP A 15 -12.32 24.92 9.62
N ARG A 16 -11.78 25.09 10.83
CA ARG A 16 -10.40 25.52 11.03
C ARG A 16 -9.38 24.44 10.69
N LEU A 17 -9.69 23.20 11.05
CA LEU A 17 -8.86 22.05 10.70
C LEU A 17 -8.82 21.83 9.18
N GLU A 18 -9.96 21.93 8.50
CA GLU A 18 -10.05 21.89 7.04
C GLU A 18 -9.15 22.95 6.40
N HIS A 19 -9.18 24.20 6.92
CA HIS A 19 -8.33 25.27 6.44
C HIS A 19 -6.83 24.98 6.65
N ILE A 20 -6.45 24.49 7.83
CA ILE A 20 -5.07 24.11 8.15
C ILE A 20 -4.60 23.02 7.17
N ILE A 21 -5.37 21.94 7.02
CA ILE A 21 -5.02 20.82 6.17
C ILE A 21 -4.89 21.25 4.70
N SER A 22 -5.86 22.01 4.19
CA SER A 22 -5.87 22.51 2.80
C SER A 22 -4.65 23.39 2.52
N ASN A 23 -4.29 24.27 3.45
CA ASN A 23 -3.09 25.10 3.34
C ASN A 23 -1.82 24.24 3.35
N GLN A 24 -1.72 23.26 4.25
CA GLN A 24 -0.54 22.39 4.31
C GLN A 24 -0.39 21.52 3.05
N ILE A 25 -1.48 20.99 2.50
CA ILE A 25 -1.48 20.26 1.22
C ILE A 25 -0.87 21.13 0.11
N THR A 26 -1.30 22.40 0.04
CA THR A 26 -0.79 23.34 -0.96
C THR A 26 0.68 23.68 -0.75
N ILE A 27 1.10 23.96 0.49
CA ILE A 27 2.50 24.30 0.84
C ILE A 27 3.44 23.14 0.59
N LEU A 28 3.04 21.93 0.97
CA LEU A 28 3.83 20.71 0.84
C LEU A 28 3.79 20.12 -0.58
N ASN A 29 2.87 20.58 -1.41
CA ASN A 29 2.61 20.04 -2.76
C ASN A 29 2.44 18.52 -2.76
N VAL A 30 1.62 18.00 -1.82
CA VAL A 30 1.35 16.56 -1.66
C VAL A 30 0.12 16.15 -2.46
N ASP A 31 0.10 14.92 -3.01
CA ASP A 31 -1.02 14.36 -3.77
C ASP A 31 -2.11 13.79 -2.83
N MET A 32 -2.67 14.67 -2.01
CA MET A 32 -3.72 14.35 -1.04
C MET A 32 -4.95 15.25 -1.25
N GLY A 33 -6.13 14.74 -0.83
CA GLY A 33 -7.44 15.41 -0.98
C GLY A 33 -8.36 14.62 -1.91
N PRO A 34 -9.61 15.04 -2.09
CA PRO A 34 -10.23 16.21 -1.45
C PRO A 34 -10.38 16.04 0.07
N VAL A 35 -10.46 17.16 0.78
CA VAL A 35 -10.84 17.17 2.21
C VAL A 35 -12.35 17.11 2.31
N ARG A 36 -12.88 16.18 3.09
CA ARG A 36 -14.32 15.98 3.31
C ARG A 36 -14.60 16.03 4.81
N VAL A 37 -15.60 16.81 5.19
CA VAL A 37 -15.96 17.03 6.60
C VAL A 37 -17.28 16.34 6.92
N ALA A 38 -17.30 15.64 8.05
CA ALA A 38 -18.50 15.03 8.65
C ALA A 38 -18.65 15.53 10.09
N ASP A 39 -19.87 15.83 10.49
CA ASP A 39 -20.23 16.25 11.85
C ASP A 39 -20.64 15.10 12.75
N THR A 40 -20.73 13.86 12.18
CA THR A 40 -21.04 12.65 12.93
C THR A 40 -20.26 11.45 12.38
N PRO A 41 -19.94 10.45 13.23
CA PRO A 41 -19.32 9.20 12.83
C PRO A 41 -20.05 8.46 11.70
N GLU A 42 -21.38 8.43 11.73
CA GLU A 42 -22.21 7.76 10.74
C GLU A 42 -22.08 8.41 9.36
N LYS A 43 -22.08 9.75 9.30
CA LYS A 43 -21.89 10.49 8.05
C LYS A 43 -20.51 10.23 7.46
N LEU A 44 -19.45 10.14 8.30
CA LEU A 44 -18.10 9.84 7.81
C LEU A 44 -18.07 8.45 7.18
N LEU A 45 -18.65 7.44 7.82
CA LEU A 45 -18.72 6.07 7.28
C LEU A 45 -19.48 6.04 5.95
N ASP A 46 -20.53 6.86 5.79
CA ASP A 46 -21.25 6.96 4.52
C ASP A 46 -20.41 7.64 3.42
N LEU A 47 -19.67 8.69 3.76
CA LEU A 47 -18.77 9.39 2.82
C LEU A 47 -17.63 8.50 2.34
N GLN A 48 -17.13 7.60 3.19
CA GLN A 48 -16.00 6.71 2.89
C GLN A 48 -16.41 5.51 2.02
N ARG A 49 -17.71 5.19 1.93
CA ARG A 49 -18.20 4.05 1.12
C ARG A 49 -17.80 4.18 -0.34
N GLY A 50 -17.09 3.18 -0.84
CA GLY A 50 -16.67 3.10 -2.26
C GLY A 50 -15.24 3.56 -2.54
N ASP A 51 -14.57 4.19 -1.59
CA ASP A 51 -13.15 4.51 -1.72
C ASP A 51 -12.31 3.24 -1.45
N ARG A 52 -11.46 2.87 -2.41
CA ARG A 52 -10.63 1.64 -2.32
C ARG A 52 -9.17 1.91 -1.96
N ILE A 53 -8.76 3.16 -1.89
CA ILE A 53 -7.39 3.57 -1.59
C ILE A 53 -7.27 3.96 -0.12
N PRO A 54 -6.08 3.76 0.52
CA PRO A 54 -5.89 4.23 1.89
C PRO A 54 -6.24 5.70 2.00
N ALA A 55 -6.99 6.07 3.06
CA ALA A 55 -7.40 7.44 3.33
C ALA A 55 -6.74 7.98 4.60
N VAL A 56 -6.80 9.29 4.79
CA VAL A 56 -6.37 9.97 6.01
C VAL A 56 -7.59 10.41 6.81
N TYR A 57 -7.62 10.08 8.09
CA TYR A 57 -8.75 10.34 8.98
C TYR A 57 -8.29 11.20 10.16
N PHE A 58 -8.82 12.42 10.27
CA PHE A 58 -8.71 13.28 11.44
C PHE A 58 -10.01 13.17 12.24
N LEU A 59 -9.94 12.58 13.43
CA LEU A 59 -11.12 12.18 14.19
C LEU A 59 -11.13 12.85 15.57
N ASP A 60 -12.23 13.49 15.92
CA ASP A 60 -12.49 13.73 17.34
C ASP A 60 -12.86 12.41 18.03
N ILE A 61 -12.64 12.34 19.33
CA ILE A 61 -13.00 11.19 20.18
C ILE A 61 -14.42 11.35 20.73
N ASP A 62 -14.76 12.57 21.11
CA ASP A 62 -16.00 12.87 21.81
C ASP A 62 -17.11 13.30 20.83
N PHE A 63 -18.18 12.54 20.82
CA PHE A 63 -19.38 12.87 20.08
C PHE A 63 -20.61 12.77 20.99
N PRO A 64 -21.60 13.65 20.84
CA PRO A 64 -22.83 13.61 21.63
C PRO A 64 -23.75 12.44 21.27
N GLY A 65 -23.33 11.57 20.34
CA GLY A 65 -24.10 10.44 19.83
C GLY A 65 -23.85 9.11 20.51
N LYS A 66 -24.26 8.03 19.84
CA LYS A 66 -24.08 6.65 20.31
C LYS A 66 -22.70 6.07 20.00
N MET A 67 -21.98 6.65 19.05
CA MET A 67 -20.67 6.17 18.60
C MET A 67 -19.59 7.19 18.95
N SER A 68 -18.58 6.75 19.67
CA SER A 68 -17.37 7.53 19.94
C SER A 68 -16.40 7.54 18.75
N GLY A 69 -15.45 8.46 18.72
CA GLY A 69 -14.38 8.47 17.71
C GLY A 69 -13.49 7.23 17.80
N LEU A 70 -13.34 6.61 18.96
CA LEU A 70 -12.61 5.33 19.10
C LEU A 70 -13.34 4.17 18.44
N GLU A 71 -14.67 4.09 18.62
CA GLU A 71 -15.51 3.08 17.95
C GLU A 71 -15.56 3.31 16.43
N LEU A 72 -15.60 4.58 16.00
CA LEU A 72 -15.46 4.94 14.59
C LEU A 72 -14.14 4.44 14.02
N ALA A 73 -13.02 4.69 14.70
CA ALA A 73 -11.70 4.23 14.28
C ALA A 73 -11.61 2.71 14.16
N GLN A 74 -12.23 1.94 15.08
CA GLN A 74 -12.32 0.48 14.97
C GLN A 74 -13.06 0.05 13.70
N LYS A 75 -14.17 0.68 13.37
CA LYS A 75 -14.92 0.39 12.15
C LYS A 75 -14.12 0.75 10.90
N LEU A 76 -13.43 1.90 10.91
CA LEU A 76 -12.55 2.30 9.81
C LEU A 76 -11.44 1.29 9.58
N ARG A 77 -10.82 0.74 10.64
CA ARG A 77 -9.80 -0.31 10.51
C ARG A 77 -10.29 -1.58 9.83
N LEU A 78 -11.57 -1.92 9.96
CA LEU A 78 -12.17 -3.07 9.27
C LEU A 78 -12.34 -2.81 7.76
N HIS A 79 -12.58 -1.57 7.35
CA HIS A 79 -12.83 -1.21 5.95
C HIS A 79 -11.58 -0.70 5.24
N ASP A 80 -10.73 0.02 5.96
CA ASP A 80 -9.44 0.57 5.50
C ASP A 80 -8.32 0.21 6.49
N PRO A 81 -7.80 -1.02 6.43
CA PRO A 81 -6.74 -1.48 7.36
C PRO A 81 -5.46 -0.66 7.28
N ARG A 82 -5.18 -0.01 6.13
CA ARG A 82 -3.97 0.80 5.90
C ARG A 82 -4.21 2.30 5.99
N GLY A 83 -5.43 2.73 6.28
CA GLY A 83 -5.76 4.15 6.47
C GLY A 83 -4.96 4.79 7.60
N PHE A 84 -4.68 6.07 7.49
CA PHE A 84 -3.93 6.83 8.52
C PHE A 84 -4.91 7.51 9.45
N ILE A 85 -4.89 7.13 10.73
CA ILE A 85 -5.80 7.68 11.75
C ILE A 85 -5.02 8.65 12.63
N ILE A 86 -5.52 9.87 12.75
CA ILE A 86 -5.02 10.93 13.62
C ILE A 86 -6.19 11.36 14.51
N PHE A 87 -6.02 11.30 15.82
CA PHE A 87 -7.01 11.83 16.75
C PHE A 87 -6.76 13.30 17.05
N ILE A 88 -7.82 14.10 17.05
CA ILE A 88 -7.82 15.52 17.45
C ILE A 88 -8.89 15.71 18.51
N THR A 89 -8.50 15.88 19.76
CA THR A 89 -9.42 15.89 20.89
C THR A 89 -9.01 16.86 21.98
N ALA A 90 -9.96 17.27 22.81
CA ALA A 90 -9.69 18.07 24.01
C ALA A 90 -9.09 17.27 25.17
N HIS A 91 -9.14 15.93 25.13
CA HIS A 91 -8.75 15.03 26.22
C HIS A 91 -7.34 14.48 26.07
N ASN A 92 -6.48 14.70 27.06
CA ASN A 92 -5.10 14.17 27.07
C ASN A 92 -4.99 12.73 27.57
N ASP A 93 -5.98 12.25 28.29
CA ASP A 93 -5.95 10.97 29.03
C ASP A 93 -6.39 9.77 28.19
N LEU A 94 -7.07 9.99 27.07
CA LEU A 94 -7.57 8.91 26.21
C LEU A 94 -6.55 8.35 25.23
N ALA A 95 -5.34 8.90 25.13
CA ALA A 95 -4.30 8.38 24.25
C ALA A 95 -3.95 6.91 24.56
N PHE A 96 -3.98 6.50 25.83
CA PHE A 96 -3.76 5.12 26.24
C PHE A 96 -4.81 4.14 25.70
N GLU A 97 -6.06 4.58 25.53
CA GLU A 97 -7.13 3.74 24.98
C GLU A 97 -6.87 3.35 23.52
N THR A 98 -6.23 4.23 22.72
CA THR A 98 -5.88 3.96 21.35
C THR A 98 -4.90 2.77 21.23
N PHE A 99 -3.96 2.64 22.17
CA PHE A 99 -3.03 1.51 22.26
C PHE A 99 -3.76 0.24 22.70
N ARG A 100 -4.62 0.32 23.71
CA ARG A 100 -5.40 -0.82 24.21
C ARG A 100 -6.29 -1.42 23.12
N LEU A 101 -6.88 -0.56 22.28
CA LEU A 101 -7.76 -0.96 21.18
C LEU A 101 -7.00 -1.32 19.89
N ARG A 102 -5.66 -1.26 19.89
CA ARG A 102 -4.80 -1.55 18.73
C ARG A 102 -5.20 -0.79 17.46
N LEU A 103 -5.53 0.50 17.62
CA LEU A 103 -6.01 1.34 16.52
C LEU A 103 -4.90 1.78 15.58
N GLU A 104 -3.63 1.59 15.99
CA GLU A 104 -2.44 2.01 15.20
C GLU A 104 -2.57 3.47 14.73
N ALA A 105 -2.99 4.35 15.64
CA ALA A 105 -3.08 5.77 15.34
C ALA A 105 -1.70 6.33 14.97
N LEU A 106 -1.66 7.13 13.90
CA LEU A 106 -0.44 7.80 13.48
C LEU A 106 -0.04 8.87 14.49
N ASP A 107 -1.02 9.60 15.01
CA ASP A 107 -0.80 10.68 15.98
C ASP A 107 -2.04 10.92 16.83
N TYR A 108 -1.79 11.68 17.93
CA TYR A 108 -2.79 12.14 18.89
C TYR A 108 -2.53 13.62 19.19
N ILE A 109 -3.39 14.49 18.68
CA ILE A 109 -3.23 15.94 18.75
C ILE A 109 -4.26 16.52 19.72
N VAL A 110 -3.81 17.29 20.69
CA VAL A 110 -4.71 17.95 21.65
C VAL A 110 -5.24 19.25 21.06
N LYS A 111 -6.58 19.44 21.10
CA LYS A 111 -7.24 20.70 20.72
C LYS A 111 -6.74 21.81 21.66
N GLY A 112 -6.47 23.01 21.12
CA GLY A 112 -6.03 24.16 21.90
C GLY A 112 -5.30 25.18 21.06
N ASP A 113 -3.97 25.23 21.15
CA ASP A 113 -3.15 26.16 20.34
C ASP A 113 -3.17 25.75 18.86
N TYR A 114 -3.77 26.60 18.05
CA TYR A 114 -3.90 26.36 16.60
C TYR A 114 -2.57 26.35 15.86
N ASN A 115 -1.56 27.08 16.34
CA ASN A 115 -0.24 27.05 15.71
C ASN A 115 0.45 25.73 16.00
N ALA A 116 0.37 25.22 17.23
CA ALA A 116 0.86 23.90 17.60
C ALA A 116 0.13 22.81 16.82
N MET A 117 -1.19 22.90 16.67
CA MET A 117 -1.99 21.97 15.87
C MET A 117 -1.58 21.99 14.39
N ALA A 118 -1.34 23.16 13.78
CA ALA A 118 -0.90 23.29 12.39
C ALA A 118 0.48 22.65 12.18
N VAL A 119 1.40 22.77 13.12
CA VAL A 119 2.71 22.10 13.09
C VAL A 119 2.54 20.58 13.11
N ARG A 120 1.71 20.05 14.03
CA ARG A 120 1.48 18.60 14.14
C ARG A 120 0.78 18.01 12.91
N VAL A 121 -0.24 18.71 12.37
CA VAL A 121 -0.89 18.32 11.11
C VAL A 121 0.14 18.25 9.99
N ARG A 122 1.03 19.24 9.88
CA ARG A 122 2.11 19.24 8.88
C ARG A 122 3.03 18.01 9.03
N GLU A 123 3.46 17.71 10.25
CA GLU A 123 4.30 16.55 10.56
C GLU A 123 3.61 15.24 10.16
N CYS A 124 2.31 15.11 10.45
CA CYS A 124 1.51 13.96 10.03
C CYS A 124 1.47 13.81 8.51
N LEU A 125 1.18 14.89 7.76
CA LEU A 125 1.11 14.84 6.30
C LEU A 125 2.47 14.48 5.67
N ILE A 126 3.58 14.99 6.20
CA ILE A 126 4.94 14.61 5.78
C ILE A 126 5.19 13.13 6.05
N SER A 127 4.90 12.64 7.26
CA SER A 127 5.08 11.23 7.63
C SER A 127 4.24 10.29 6.76
N ILE A 128 3.00 10.68 6.44
CA ILE A 128 2.15 9.93 5.51
C ILE A 128 2.77 9.89 4.11
N GLN A 129 3.21 11.04 3.59
CA GLN A 129 3.86 11.10 2.28
C GLN A 129 5.11 10.21 2.22
N GLU A 130 5.95 10.23 3.26
CA GLU A 130 7.15 9.39 3.35
C GLU A 130 6.80 7.89 3.40
N ARG A 131 5.77 7.49 4.16
CA ARG A 131 5.29 6.11 4.21
C ARG A 131 4.77 5.66 2.86
N LEU A 132 3.93 6.47 2.22
CA LEU A 132 3.42 6.18 0.88
C LEU A 132 4.52 6.13 -0.18
N ALA A 133 5.52 7.02 -0.09
CA ALA A 133 6.69 6.97 -0.96
C ALA A 133 7.58 5.75 -0.69
N SER A 134 7.66 5.27 0.55
CA SER A 134 8.38 4.04 0.89
C SER A 134 7.64 2.77 0.48
N GLU A 135 6.31 2.82 0.41
CA GLU A 135 5.45 1.76 -0.16
C GLU A 135 5.39 1.81 -1.69
N GLN A 136 5.73 2.97 -2.31
CA GLN A 136 5.96 3.01 -3.75
C GLN A 136 7.28 2.31 -4.09
N PRO A 137 7.32 1.54 -5.19
CA PRO A 137 8.54 0.89 -5.63
C PRO A 137 9.67 1.92 -5.74
N LYS A 138 10.77 1.67 -5.05
CA LYS A 138 11.98 2.54 -5.08
C LYS A 138 12.53 2.80 -6.48
N ASN A 139 11.95 2.17 -7.50
CA ASN A 139 12.31 2.28 -8.92
C ASN A 139 11.08 2.18 -9.83
N GLY A 140 9.97 2.78 -9.54
CA GLY A 140 8.81 3.07 -10.41
C GLY A 140 8.60 2.23 -11.71
N ARG A 141 9.13 1.00 -11.79
CA ARG A 141 8.95 0.13 -12.95
C ARG A 141 7.60 -0.57 -12.84
N TYR A 142 6.78 -0.35 -13.85
CA TYR A 142 5.51 -1.03 -14.01
C TYR A 142 5.58 -2.00 -15.17
N CYS A 143 5.07 -3.20 -14.96
CA CYS A 143 4.73 -4.13 -16.01
C CYS A 143 3.33 -3.80 -16.53
N THR A 144 3.21 -3.59 -17.83
CA THR A 144 1.92 -3.25 -18.44
C THR A 144 1.37 -4.47 -19.15
N ILE A 145 0.23 -5.00 -18.68
CA ILE A 145 -0.45 -6.11 -19.30
C ILE A 145 -1.83 -5.69 -19.84
N ARG A 146 -2.24 -6.30 -20.95
CA ARG A 146 -3.57 -6.13 -21.52
C ARG A 146 -4.43 -7.36 -21.21
N LEU A 147 -5.53 -7.13 -20.49
CA LEU A 147 -6.55 -8.12 -20.14
C LEU A 147 -7.82 -7.79 -20.92
N PHE A 148 -8.10 -8.49 -22.00
CA PHE A 148 -9.25 -8.21 -22.89
C PHE A 148 -9.35 -6.71 -23.23
N ASP A 149 -10.33 -6.00 -22.64
CA ASP A 149 -10.61 -4.59 -22.91
C ASP A 149 -9.95 -3.62 -21.88
N THR A 150 -9.16 -4.15 -20.94
CA THR A 150 -8.49 -3.32 -19.91
C THR A 150 -6.98 -3.42 -19.99
N VAL A 151 -6.31 -2.33 -19.68
CA VAL A 151 -4.86 -2.26 -19.49
C VAL A 151 -4.56 -2.09 -18.01
N ARG A 152 -3.72 -2.97 -17.46
CA ARG A 152 -3.28 -2.89 -16.07
C ARG A 152 -1.80 -2.56 -16.00
N HIS A 153 -1.46 -1.63 -15.13
CA HIS A 153 -0.09 -1.26 -14.76
C HIS A 153 0.22 -1.88 -13.40
N ILE A 154 1.09 -2.88 -13.38
CA ILE A 154 1.40 -3.69 -12.19
C ILE A 154 2.79 -3.34 -11.72
N PRO A 155 2.98 -2.92 -10.46
CA PRO A 155 4.30 -2.67 -9.91
C PRO A 155 5.18 -3.92 -9.99
N VAL A 156 6.38 -3.80 -10.56
CA VAL A 156 7.27 -4.96 -10.81
C VAL A 156 7.64 -5.70 -9.52
N GLU A 157 7.74 -5.00 -8.39
CA GLU A 157 8.05 -5.63 -7.09
C GLU A 157 6.93 -6.52 -6.55
N THR A 158 5.66 -6.31 -6.97
CA THR A 158 4.54 -7.17 -6.56
C THR A 158 4.46 -8.47 -7.37
N ILE A 159 5.24 -8.55 -8.46
CA ILE A 159 5.27 -9.72 -9.33
C ILE A 159 6.16 -10.79 -8.72
N LEU A 160 5.61 -11.99 -8.55
CA LEU A 160 6.34 -13.19 -8.16
C LEU A 160 7.01 -13.84 -9.37
N TYR A 161 6.20 -14.23 -10.34
CA TYR A 161 6.67 -14.85 -11.58
C TYR A 161 5.61 -14.85 -12.66
N PHE A 162 6.06 -15.09 -13.90
CA PHE A 162 5.22 -15.42 -15.05
C PHE A 162 5.31 -16.92 -15.35
N GLU A 163 4.18 -17.54 -15.59
CA GLU A 163 4.05 -18.95 -15.95
C GLU A 163 3.42 -19.11 -17.33
N ALA A 164 4.01 -19.97 -18.18
CA ALA A 164 3.41 -20.36 -19.45
C ALA A 164 2.43 -21.53 -19.26
N LEU A 165 1.15 -21.33 -19.55
CA LEU A 165 0.08 -22.32 -19.30
C LEU A 165 -0.03 -23.43 -20.36
N GLY A 166 0.97 -23.61 -21.23
CA GLY A 166 0.98 -24.68 -22.24
C GLY A 166 0.04 -24.50 -23.43
N PHE A 167 -0.89 -23.57 -23.38
CA PHE A 167 -1.70 -23.12 -24.52
C PHE A 167 -0.94 -22.05 -25.29
N LYS A 168 -1.06 -22.02 -26.63
CA LYS A 168 -0.33 -21.04 -27.45
C LYS A 168 -0.55 -19.61 -26.94
N HIS A 169 0.56 -18.99 -26.51
CA HIS A 169 0.62 -17.58 -26.09
C HIS A 169 -0.23 -17.19 -24.88
N THR A 170 -0.54 -18.12 -23.98
CA THR A 170 -1.21 -17.77 -22.72
C THR A 170 -0.21 -17.83 -21.57
N LEU A 171 -0.12 -16.72 -20.83
CA LEU A 171 0.65 -16.59 -19.59
C LEU A 171 -0.28 -16.39 -18.40
N CYS A 172 0.14 -16.91 -17.26
CA CYS A 172 -0.38 -16.53 -15.95
C CYS A 172 0.67 -15.68 -15.22
N LEU A 173 0.29 -14.50 -14.79
CA LEU A 173 1.07 -13.65 -13.90
C LEU A 173 0.66 -13.93 -12.46
N HIS A 174 1.61 -14.34 -11.65
CA HIS A 174 1.44 -14.61 -10.23
C HIS A 174 1.85 -13.38 -9.40
N LEU A 175 0.91 -12.88 -8.60
CA LEU A 175 1.08 -11.80 -7.62
C LEU A 175 0.82 -12.36 -6.23
N ASP A 176 1.14 -11.62 -5.15
CA ASP A 176 0.96 -12.10 -3.77
C ASP A 176 -0.48 -12.58 -3.46
N ASN A 177 -1.51 -11.96 -4.05
CA ASN A 177 -2.91 -12.26 -3.74
C ASN A 177 -3.79 -12.40 -4.99
N GLU A 178 -3.22 -12.48 -6.19
CA GLU A 178 -3.97 -12.47 -7.44
C GLU A 178 -3.23 -13.23 -8.54
N LEU A 179 -4.00 -13.89 -9.40
CA LEU A 179 -3.53 -14.53 -10.63
C LEU A 179 -4.20 -13.85 -11.83
N LEU A 180 -3.40 -13.52 -12.86
CA LEU A 180 -3.89 -12.84 -14.05
C LEU A 180 -3.49 -13.60 -15.30
N GLU A 181 -4.47 -14.10 -16.04
CA GLU A 181 -4.25 -14.80 -17.30
C GLU A 181 -4.40 -13.83 -18.48
N PHE A 182 -3.47 -13.86 -19.40
CA PHE A 182 -3.46 -13.00 -20.59
C PHE A 182 -2.62 -13.58 -21.73
N ASN A 183 -2.81 -13.04 -22.93
CA ASN A 183 -2.08 -13.50 -24.11
C ASN A 183 -0.76 -12.74 -24.27
N SER A 184 0.36 -13.47 -24.15
CA SER A 184 1.71 -12.96 -24.40
C SER A 184 2.72 -14.11 -24.41
N SER A 185 4.04 -13.80 -24.45
CA SER A 185 5.12 -14.78 -24.37
C SER A 185 6.10 -14.48 -23.26
N LEU A 186 6.74 -15.52 -22.71
CA LEU A 186 7.80 -15.36 -21.70
C LEU A 186 9.03 -14.65 -22.26
N GLU A 187 9.29 -14.78 -23.57
CA GLU A 187 10.37 -14.09 -24.26
C GLU A 187 10.19 -12.57 -24.19
N HIS A 188 8.98 -12.09 -24.50
CA HIS A 188 8.63 -10.68 -24.43
C HIS A 188 8.89 -10.09 -23.02
N PHE A 189 8.40 -10.76 -21.99
CA PHE A 189 8.62 -10.28 -20.62
C PHE A 189 10.06 -10.48 -20.12
N ALA A 190 10.79 -11.49 -20.61
CA ALA A 190 12.20 -11.63 -20.28
C ALA A 190 13.04 -10.47 -20.84
N GLU A 191 12.70 -9.96 -22.03
CA GLU A 191 13.34 -8.79 -22.62
C GLU A 191 12.92 -7.49 -21.90
N GLU A 192 11.61 -7.32 -21.64
CA GLU A 192 11.06 -6.13 -20.99
C GLU A 192 11.53 -5.98 -19.52
N MET A 193 11.54 -7.07 -18.75
CA MET A 193 11.93 -7.07 -17.34
C MET A 193 13.46 -7.09 -17.15
N GLY A 194 14.20 -7.59 -18.13
CA GLY A 194 15.67 -7.58 -18.11
C GLY A 194 16.25 -8.40 -16.97
N GLU A 195 17.30 -7.86 -16.33
CA GLU A 195 18.06 -8.58 -15.29
C GLU A 195 17.32 -8.79 -13.97
N ASP A 196 16.24 -8.07 -13.72
CA ASP A 196 15.42 -8.23 -12.51
C ASP A 196 14.69 -9.58 -12.50
N PHE A 197 14.50 -10.19 -13.66
CA PHE A 197 13.85 -11.48 -13.78
C PHE A 197 14.79 -12.57 -14.29
N TRP A 198 14.54 -13.77 -13.84
CA TRP A 198 15.33 -14.94 -14.21
C TRP A 198 14.48 -16.04 -14.82
N ARG A 199 14.82 -16.45 -16.03
CA ARG A 199 14.19 -17.60 -16.66
C ARG A 199 14.75 -18.88 -16.07
N CYS A 200 14.23 -19.30 -14.94
CA CYS A 200 14.67 -20.50 -14.23
C CYS A 200 14.20 -21.82 -14.90
N HIS A 201 13.15 -21.75 -15.71
CA HIS A 201 12.61 -22.88 -16.46
C HIS A 201 12.03 -22.42 -17.81
N ARG A 202 11.84 -23.34 -18.78
CA ARG A 202 11.22 -23.01 -20.07
C ARG A 202 9.85 -22.37 -19.97
N GLY A 203 9.12 -22.70 -18.89
CA GLY A 203 7.77 -22.20 -18.63
C GLY A 203 7.69 -21.18 -17.50
N PHE A 204 8.81 -20.74 -16.89
CA PHE A 204 8.80 -19.86 -15.72
C PHE A 204 9.83 -18.75 -15.82
N LEU A 205 9.40 -17.52 -15.57
CA LEU A 205 10.22 -16.32 -15.48
C LEU A 205 10.00 -15.67 -14.10
N VAL A 206 10.97 -15.80 -13.20
CA VAL A 206 10.85 -15.49 -11.76
C VAL A 206 11.51 -14.14 -11.44
N ASN A 207 10.87 -13.33 -10.61
CA ASN A 207 11.43 -12.10 -10.07
C ASN A 207 12.58 -12.44 -9.10
N ARG A 208 13.79 -11.98 -9.41
CA ARG A 208 14.98 -12.26 -8.59
C ARG A 208 14.90 -11.68 -7.18
N ASN A 209 14.24 -10.54 -7.03
CA ASN A 209 14.08 -9.86 -5.74
C ASN A 209 13.12 -10.59 -4.79
N ARG A 210 12.33 -11.53 -5.32
CA ARG A 210 11.37 -12.35 -4.57
C ARG A 210 11.88 -13.77 -4.31
N ILE A 211 13.14 -14.09 -4.71
CA ILE A 211 13.76 -15.40 -4.48
C ILE A 211 14.28 -15.47 -3.03
N GLN A 212 13.72 -16.35 -2.23
CA GLN A 212 14.22 -16.66 -0.90
C GLN A 212 15.39 -17.65 -0.94
N ALA A 213 15.26 -18.72 -1.76
CA ALA A 213 16.29 -19.76 -1.87
C ALA A 213 16.26 -20.49 -3.22
N VAL A 214 17.38 -21.08 -3.62
CA VAL A 214 17.48 -21.97 -4.78
C VAL A 214 17.94 -23.34 -4.31
N ASP A 215 17.03 -24.32 -4.38
CA ASP A 215 17.36 -25.72 -4.04
C ASP A 215 17.91 -26.44 -5.29
N LEU A 216 19.23 -26.56 -5.30
CA LEU A 216 19.93 -27.23 -6.40
C LEU A 216 19.75 -28.76 -6.39
N LYS A 217 19.41 -29.36 -5.24
CA LYS A 217 19.19 -30.79 -5.10
C LYS A 217 17.81 -31.19 -5.65
N HIS A 218 16.78 -30.48 -5.20
CA HIS A 218 15.40 -30.75 -5.64
C HIS A 218 15.02 -30.01 -6.93
N GLN A 219 15.91 -29.14 -7.44
CA GLN A 219 15.71 -28.35 -8.66
C GLN A 219 14.46 -27.46 -8.56
N THR A 220 14.34 -26.72 -7.45
CA THR A 220 13.29 -25.73 -7.22
C THR A 220 13.86 -24.36 -6.87
N VAL A 221 13.09 -23.32 -7.13
CA VAL A 221 13.32 -21.93 -6.71
C VAL A 221 12.22 -21.61 -5.72
N LEU A 222 12.56 -21.39 -4.46
CA LEU A 222 11.64 -21.00 -3.39
C LEU A 222 11.51 -19.48 -3.35
N LEU A 223 10.28 -18.98 -3.36
CA LEU A 223 9.95 -17.57 -3.24
C LEU A 223 9.67 -17.17 -1.79
N ASP A 224 9.70 -15.89 -1.51
CA ASP A 224 9.50 -15.31 -0.18
C ASP A 224 8.09 -15.50 0.38
N ASN A 225 7.10 -15.76 -0.48
CA ASN A 225 5.73 -16.11 -0.11
C ASN A 225 5.52 -17.63 0.13
N GLY A 226 6.59 -18.46 -0.04
CA GLY A 226 6.56 -19.90 0.14
C GLY A 226 6.20 -20.71 -1.12
N GLU A 227 5.93 -20.09 -2.26
CA GLU A 227 5.71 -20.79 -3.53
C GLU A 227 7.01 -21.31 -4.12
N GLU A 228 6.91 -22.40 -4.90
CA GLU A 228 8.06 -23.02 -5.54
C GLU A 228 7.90 -23.04 -7.08
N CYS A 229 8.96 -22.63 -7.77
CA CYS A 229 9.05 -22.72 -9.23
C CYS A 229 10.09 -23.78 -9.63
N PRO A 230 9.86 -24.54 -10.73
CA PRO A 230 10.82 -25.55 -11.19
C PRO A 230 12.10 -24.91 -11.74
N LEU A 231 13.25 -25.56 -11.47
CA LEU A 231 14.56 -25.13 -11.95
C LEU A 231 15.06 -26.10 -13.04
N SER A 232 15.28 -25.59 -14.25
CA SER A 232 15.83 -26.40 -15.35
C SER A 232 17.32 -26.70 -15.16
N ARG A 233 17.82 -27.78 -15.76
CA ARG A 233 19.25 -28.14 -15.74
C ARG A 233 20.15 -27.03 -16.28
N ARG A 234 19.73 -26.36 -17.35
CA ARG A 234 20.44 -25.23 -17.94
C ARG A 234 20.53 -24.05 -16.97
N ALA A 235 19.40 -23.63 -16.40
CA ALA A 235 19.37 -22.54 -15.45
C ALA A 235 20.17 -22.82 -14.16
N LYS A 236 20.19 -24.07 -13.70
CA LYS A 236 21.08 -24.54 -12.60
C LYS A 236 22.55 -24.33 -12.92
N THR A 237 22.97 -24.65 -14.15
CA THR A 237 24.37 -24.48 -14.59
C THR A 237 24.74 -22.98 -14.65
N GLU A 238 23.86 -22.15 -15.20
CA GLU A 238 24.03 -20.70 -15.25
C GLU A 238 24.08 -20.06 -13.84
N TYR A 239 23.22 -20.50 -12.92
CA TYR A 239 23.22 -20.05 -11.54
C TYR A 239 24.55 -20.36 -10.84
N ASN A 240 25.04 -21.60 -10.94
CA ASN A 240 26.32 -22.01 -10.36
C ASN A 240 27.53 -21.22 -10.92
N ALA A 241 27.49 -20.90 -12.22
CA ALA A 241 28.55 -20.10 -12.85
C ALA A 241 28.60 -18.65 -12.28
N ARG A 242 27.42 -18.04 -12.08
CA ARG A 242 27.31 -16.68 -11.51
C ARG A 242 27.78 -16.64 -10.05
N GLN A 243 27.41 -17.62 -9.23
CA GLN A 243 27.85 -17.70 -7.82
C GLN A 243 29.38 -17.78 -7.69
N LYS A 244 30.05 -18.47 -8.60
CA LYS A 244 31.52 -18.56 -8.63
C LYS A 244 32.18 -17.23 -9.03
N GLN A 245 31.52 -16.37 -9.75
CA GLN A 245 32.03 -15.03 -10.11
C GLN A 245 31.82 -13.99 -9.02
N SER A 246 30.76 -14.12 -8.20
CA SER A 246 30.45 -13.22 -7.07
C SER A 246 31.27 -13.55 -5.79
N SER A 247 31.95 -14.68 -5.77
CA SER A 247 32.80 -15.14 -4.63
C SER A 247 34.31 -14.89 -4.85
N LYS A 248 34.70 -14.14 -5.89
CA LYS A 248 36.05 -13.66 -6.19
C LYS A 248 36.09 -12.15 -6.05
#